data_9bf8a36591a545c99b293b9e8a8228ab
#
_entry.id   9bf8a36591a545c99b293b9e8a8228ab
#
_cell.length_a   1.000
_cell.length_b   1.000
_cell.length_c   1.000
_cell.angle_alpha   90.00
_cell.angle_beta   90.00
_cell.angle_gamma   90.00
#
_symmetry.space_group_name_H-M   'P 1'
#
loop_
_entity.id
_entity.type
_entity.pdbx_description
1 polymer ?
#
loop_
_entity_poly.entity_id
_entity_poly.type
_entity_poly.pdbx_seq_one_letter_code
_entity_poly.pdbx_strand_id
1 'polypeptide(L)'
;INDKNKKNEDKRQALLDFIARFSANASKSKQATSRKKALEKLTIEEIEPSNRKYPGIIFQPLREVGNQILNIENLRKGVDGRPLFDKVSFSVNKGEKIAFLSKDPLAVTSFFEIINEKATADYGKFEWGTTITKAYLPLENNEFFKEGTSLMDWLRQYVPAHVTDADEP
;
A
#
# COMPACT_ATOMS: atom_id res chain seq x y z
N ILE A 1 -4.41 -10.87 -23.21
CA ILE A 1 -3.15 -11.57 -23.53
C ILE A 1 -3.04 -12.88 -22.76
N ASN A 2 -3.20 -12.91 -21.43
CA ASN A 2 -3.09 -14.14 -20.62
C ASN A 2 -4.03 -15.27 -21.07
N ASP A 3 -5.31 -14.97 -21.34
CA ASP A 3 -6.27 -15.98 -21.79
C ASP A 3 -5.96 -16.51 -23.19
N LYS A 4 -5.42 -15.65 -24.07
CA LYS A 4 -4.98 -16.02 -25.41
C LYS A 4 -3.73 -16.92 -25.34
N ASN A 5 -2.77 -16.56 -24.49
CA ASN A 5 -1.55 -17.34 -24.28
C ASN A 5 -1.88 -18.72 -23.66
N LYS A 6 -2.76 -18.79 -22.68
CA LYS A 6 -3.22 -20.06 -22.10
C LYS A 6 -3.85 -20.97 -23.16
N LYS A 7 -4.75 -20.44 -23.99
CA LYS A 7 -5.35 -21.21 -25.11
C LYS A 7 -4.31 -21.65 -26.13
N ASN A 8 -3.29 -20.84 -26.38
CA ASN A 8 -2.23 -21.19 -27.32
C ASN A 8 -1.29 -22.26 -26.72
N GLU A 9 -1.03 -22.24 -25.41
CA GLU A 9 -0.24 -23.25 -24.70
C GLU A 9 -0.98 -24.61 -24.68
N ASP A 10 -2.29 -24.62 -24.39
CA ASP A 10 -3.12 -25.82 -24.47
C ASP A 10 -3.12 -26.43 -25.87
N LYS A 11 -3.22 -25.58 -26.90
CA LYS A 11 -3.11 -25.98 -28.31
C LYS A 11 -1.73 -26.55 -28.63
N ARG A 12 -0.68 -25.90 -28.14
CA ARG A 12 0.71 -26.34 -28.33
C ARG A 12 0.91 -27.72 -27.76
N GLN A 13 0.45 -27.94 -26.53
CA GLN A 13 0.56 -29.23 -25.87
C GLN A 13 -0.19 -30.34 -26.65
N ALA A 14 -1.41 -30.08 -27.08
CA ALA A 14 -2.19 -31.03 -27.85
C ALA A 14 -1.53 -31.39 -29.21
N LEU A 15 -0.89 -30.41 -29.87
CA LEU A 15 -0.13 -30.67 -31.10
C LEU A 15 1.13 -31.51 -30.84
N LEU A 16 1.85 -31.23 -29.75
CA LEU A 16 3.05 -32.01 -29.36
C LEU A 16 2.68 -33.46 -29.04
N ASP A 17 1.60 -33.68 -28.30
CA ASP A 17 1.13 -35.03 -27.94
C ASP A 17 0.72 -35.81 -29.15
N PHE A 18 0.05 -35.17 -30.10
CA PHE A 18 -0.31 -35.81 -31.37
C PHE A 18 0.91 -36.19 -32.21
N ILE A 19 1.88 -35.28 -32.34
CA ILE A 19 3.13 -35.52 -33.05
C ILE A 19 3.91 -36.69 -32.43
N ALA A 20 4.03 -36.70 -31.08
CA ALA A 20 4.71 -37.75 -30.35
C ALA A 20 4.09 -39.14 -30.59
N ARG A 21 2.76 -39.25 -30.62
CA ARG A 21 2.04 -40.52 -30.79
C ARG A 21 2.08 -41.05 -32.23
N PHE A 22 2.13 -40.18 -33.23
CA PHE A 22 1.86 -40.57 -34.60
C PHE A 22 3.02 -40.29 -35.59
N SER A 23 4.12 -39.71 -35.13
CA SER A 23 5.29 -39.39 -35.95
C SER A 23 5.92 -40.63 -36.66
N ALA A 24 5.90 -41.79 -35.98
CA ALA A 24 6.45 -43.05 -36.53
C ALA A 24 5.42 -43.86 -37.33
N ASN A 25 4.16 -43.41 -37.44
CA ASN A 25 3.12 -44.16 -38.12
C ASN A 25 3.00 -43.72 -39.60
N ALA A 26 3.36 -44.64 -40.53
CA ALA A 26 3.38 -44.35 -41.97
C ALA A 26 2.03 -43.82 -42.50
N SER A 27 0.90 -44.38 -42.04
CA SER A 27 -0.43 -43.97 -42.49
C SER A 27 -0.84 -42.59 -42.00
N LYS A 28 -0.27 -42.08 -40.91
CA LYS A 28 -0.56 -40.78 -40.27
C LYS A 28 0.58 -39.77 -40.44
N SER A 29 1.65 -40.11 -41.11
CA SER A 29 2.84 -39.27 -41.32
C SER A 29 2.49 -37.90 -41.94
N LYS A 30 1.60 -37.86 -42.95
CA LYS A 30 1.14 -36.61 -43.55
C LYS A 30 0.40 -35.72 -42.54
N GLN A 31 -0.38 -36.32 -41.64
CA GLN A 31 -1.08 -35.57 -40.58
C GLN A 31 -0.11 -35.04 -39.54
N ALA A 32 0.88 -35.83 -39.15
CA ALA A 32 1.92 -35.39 -38.22
C ALA A 32 2.73 -34.21 -38.77
N THR A 33 3.09 -34.26 -40.06
CA THR A 33 3.77 -33.16 -40.77
C THR A 33 2.92 -31.89 -40.82
N SER A 34 1.63 -32.01 -41.12
CA SER A 34 0.69 -30.88 -41.10
C SER A 34 0.59 -30.26 -39.69
N ARG A 35 0.55 -31.08 -38.64
CA ARG A 35 0.51 -30.60 -37.22
C ARG A 35 1.83 -29.94 -36.81
N LYS A 36 2.97 -30.43 -37.31
CA LYS A 36 4.27 -29.78 -37.08
C LYS A 36 4.32 -28.39 -37.69
N LYS A 37 3.82 -28.22 -38.90
CA LYS A 37 3.68 -26.89 -39.55
C LYS A 37 2.71 -25.97 -38.80
N ALA A 38 1.65 -26.52 -38.20
CA ALA A 38 0.73 -25.74 -37.38
C ALA A 38 1.38 -25.29 -36.07
N LEU A 39 2.24 -26.13 -35.46
CA LEU A 39 3.02 -25.80 -34.27
C LEU A 39 4.01 -24.67 -34.54
N GLU A 40 4.71 -24.72 -35.69
CA GLU A 40 5.66 -23.66 -36.10
C GLU A 40 4.99 -22.29 -36.30
N LYS A 41 3.70 -22.28 -36.66
CA LYS A 41 2.91 -21.04 -36.82
C LYS A 41 2.27 -20.53 -35.55
N LEU A 42 2.36 -21.31 -34.46
CA LEU A 42 1.74 -20.94 -33.20
C LEU A 42 2.66 -20.00 -32.45
N THR A 43 2.35 -18.71 -32.51
CA THR A 43 3.10 -17.68 -31.76
C THR A 43 2.52 -17.55 -30.36
N ILE A 44 3.36 -17.71 -29.37
CA ILE A 44 3.06 -17.36 -27.97
C ILE A 44 3.62 -15.96 -27.78
N GLU A 45 2.76 -15.00 -27.47
CA GLU A 45 3.22 -13.64 -27.17
C GLU A 45 3.91 -13.66 -25.81
N GLU A 46 5.21 -13.40 -25.78
CA GLU A 46 5.94 -13.19 -24.52
C GLU A 46 5.37 -11.94 -23.83
N ILE A 47 4.86 -12.13 -22.64
CA ILE A 47 4.48 -11.02 -21.78
C ILE A 47 5.75 -10.55 -21.11
N GLU A 48 6.24 -9.38 -21.53
CA GLU A 48 7.34 -8.75 -20.81
C GLU A 48 6.97 -8.62 -19.32
N PRO A 49 7.85 -9.06 -18.42
CA PRO A 49 7.62 -8.86 -17.00
C PRO A 49 7.43 -7.36 -16.73
N SER A 50 6.41 -7.03 -15.95
CA SER A 50 6.15 -5.63 -15.61
C SER A 50 7.41 -5.03 -14.97
N ASN A 51 7.95 -3.99 -15.56
CA ASN A 51 9.04 -3.19 -14.98
C ASN A 51 8.54 -2.22 -13.90
N ARG A 52 7.24 -2.24 -13.58
CA ARG A 52 6.70 -1.52 -12.43
C ARG A 52 7.23 -2.15 -11.15
N LYS A 53 8.25 -1.54 -10.60
CA LYS A 53 8.71 -1.86 -9.24
C LYS A 53 7.74 -1.21 -8.26
N TYR A 54 7.27 -1.98 -7.28
CA TYR A 54 6.59 -1.37 -6.14
C TYR A 54 7.61 -0.49 -5.40
N PRO A 55 7.29 0.78 -5.13
CA PRO A 55 8.14 1.57 -4.25
C PRO A 55 8.16 0.88 -2.90
N GLY A 56 9.32 0.40 -2.50
CA GLY A 56 9.53 -0.25 -1.21
C GLY A 56 9.60 0.80 -0.12
N ILE A 57 8.46 1.30 0.34
CA ILE A 57 8.44 2.21 1.49
C ILE A 57 8.57 1.36 2.74
N ILE A 58 9.74 1.39 3.35
CA ILE A 58 10.05 0.67 4.59
C ILE A 58 10.06 1.68 5.73
N PHE A 59 9.09 1.58 6.64
CA PHE A 59 9.08 2.37 7.86
C PHE A 59 10.01 1.71 8.90
N GLN A 60 11.13 2.34 9.17
CA GLN A 60 12.04 1.90 10.20
C GLN A 60 11.91 2.83 11.42
N PRO A 61 11.60 2.31 12.61
CA PRO A 61 11.58 3.12 13.81
C PRO A 61 13.00 3.52 14.20
N LEU A 62 13.20 4.76 14.62
CA LEU A 62 14.48 5.23 15.15
C LEU A 62 14.90 4.50 16.43
N ARG A 63 13.91 4.00 17.19
CA ARG A 63 14.12 3.17 18.38
C ARG A 63 12.91 2.27 18.61
N GLU A 64 13.10 1.20 19.35
CA GLU A 64 11.97 0.36 19.77
C GLU A 64 11.03 1.12 20.70
N VAL A 65 9.74 0.96 20.47
CA VAL A 65 8.69 1.52 21.31
C VAL A 65 8.35 0.60 22.48
N GLY A 66 7.97 1.18 23.61
CA GLY A 66 7.43 0.44 24.75
C GLY A 66 6.10 -0.23 24.44
N ASN A 67 5.60 -1.06 25.36
CA ASN A 67 4.34 -1.77 25.16
C ASN A 67 3.12 -0.85 25.17
N GLN A 68 3.09 0.15 26.05
CA GLN A 68 2.01 1.12 26.15
C GLN A 68 2.31 2.31 25.22
N ILE A 69 1.46 2.51 24.24
CA ILE A 69 1.61 3.56 23.24
C ILE A 69 0.85 4.82 23.63
N LEU A 70 -0.43 4.67 23.97
CA LEU A 70 -1.33 5.77 24.30
C LEU A 70 -2.34 5.30 25.33
N ASN A 71 -2.62 6.12 26.33
CA ASN A 71 -3.72 5.94 27.26
C ASN A 71 -4.66 7.13 27.21
N ILE A 72 -5.96 6.88 27.14
CA ILE A 72 -7.00 7.90 27.10
C ILE A 72 -8.02 7.62 28.18
N GLU A 73 -8.36 8.63 28.97
CA GLU A 73 -9.29 8.53 30.09
C GLU A 73 -10.38 9.61 30.00
N ASN A 74 -11.63 9.18 29.83
CA ASN A 74 -12.83 10.01 29.86
C ASN A 74 -12.75 11.26 28.96
N LEU A 75 -12.12 11.14 27.80
CA LEU A 75 -11.93 12.26 26.89
C LEU A 75 -13.28 12.71 26.34
N ARG A 76 -13.51 14.03 26.34
CA ARG A 76 -14.73 14.68 25.87
C ARG A 76 -14.39 15.90 25.04
N LYS A 77 -15.16 16.12 23.98
CA LYS A 77 -15.13 17.35 23.18
C LYS A 77 -16.51 17.68 22.64
N GLY A 78 -16.86 18.95 22.70
CA GLY A 78 -18.03 19.52 22.06
C GLY A 78 -17.69 20.78 21.29
N VAL A 79 -18.57 21.19 20.39
CA VAL A 79 -18.49 22.44 19.63
C VAL A 79 -19.88 23.04 19.59
N ASP A 80 -20.01 24.31 19.92
CA ASP A 80 -21.28 25.10 19.93
C ASP A 80 -22.40 24.39 20.70
N GLY A 81 -22.07 23.83 21.88
CA GLY A 81 -23.03 23.14 22.74
C GLY A 81 -23.39 21.71 22.29
N ARG A 82 -22.90 21.25 21.17
CA ARG A 82 -23.12 19.89 20.66
C ARG A 82 -21.91 18.99 21.00
N PRO A 83 -22.14 17.84 21.65
CA PRO A 83 -21.05 16.91 21.92
C PRO A 83 -20.61 16.25 20.61
N LEU A 84 -19.31 16.24 20.34
CA LEU A 84 -18.69 15.47 19.26
C LEU A 84 -18.41 14.04 19.72
N PHE A 85 -17.87 13.91 20.91
CA PHE A 85 -17.70 12.63 21.61
C PHE A 85 -17.67 12.85 23.13
N ASP A 86 -18.03 11.82 23.89
CA ASP A 86 -18.12 11.90 25.35
C ASP A 86 -17.58 10.60 25.99
N LYS A 87 -16.83 10.75 27.07
CA LYS A 87 -16.28 9.67 27.90
C LYS A 87 -15.50 8.60 27.13
N VAL A 88 -14.76 9.02 26.12
CA VAL A 88 -13.89 8.09 25.37
C VAL A 88 -12.73 7.66 26.23
N SER A 89 -12.60 6.35 26.47
CA SER A 89 -11.52 5.76 27.27
C SER A 89 -11.05 4.48 26.61
N PHE A 90 -9.77 4.38 26.34
CA PHE A 90 -9.11 3.16 25.85
C PHE A 90 -7.58 3.31 25.96
N SER A 91 -6.89 2.19 25.83
CA SER A 91 -5.43 2.15 25.77
C SER A 91 -5.01 1.51 24.46
N VAL A 92 -3.87 1.96 23.93
CA VAL A 92 -3.26 1.42 22.71
C VAL A 92 -1.93 0.79 23.06
N ASN A 93 -1.72 -0.45 22.64
CA ASN A 93 -0.50 -1.21 22.85
C ASN A 93 0.32 -1.34 21.57
N LYS A 94 1.58 -1.75 21.72
CA LYS A 94 2.51 -1.97 20.61
C LYS A 94 1.91 -2.90 19.56
N GLY A 95 1.92 -2.46 18.29
CA GLY A 95 1.47 -3.24 17.14
C GLY A 95 -0.03 -3.16 16.86
N GLU A 96 -0.83 -2.52 17.71
CA GLU A 96 -2.26 -2.36 17.47
C GLU A 96 -2.53 -1.35 16.34
N LYS A 97 -3.57 -1.65 15.57
CA LYS A 97 -4.11 -0.78 14.51
C LYS A 97 -5.56 -0.49 14.84
N ILE A 98 -5.90 0.78 15.01
CA ILE A 98 -7.23 1.22 15.42
C ILE A 98 -7.86 2.06 14.32
N ALA A 99 -9.09 1.73 13.94
CA ALA A 99 -9.90 2.52 13.03
C ALA A 99 -10.97 3.28 13.82
N PHE A 100 -11.06 4.58 13.58
CA PHE A 100 -12.10 5.44 14.16
C PHE A 100 -13.22 5.66 13.14
N LEU A 101 -14.44 5.32 13.54
CA LEU A 101 -15.62 5.49 12.72
C LEU A 101 -16.57 6.46 13.38
N SER A 102 -17.00 7.48 12.67
CA SER A 102 -18.00 8.45 13.13
C SER A 102 -18.91 8.86 11.97
N LYS A 103 -20.16 9.19 12.30
CA LYS A 103 -21.07 9.85 11.36
C LYS A 103 -20.71 11.31 11.13
N ASP A 104 -20.00 11.91 12.09
CA ASP A 104 -19.54 13.30 12.02
C ASP A 104 -18.00 13.29 11.83
N PRO A 105 -17.49 13.69 10.65
CA PRO A 105 -16.06 13.78 10.40
C PRO A 105 -15.31 14.70 11.37
N LEU A 106 -15.99 15.77 11.85
CA LEU A 106 -15.41 16.70 12.81
C LEU A 106 -15.04 16.02 14.13
N ALA A 107 -15.79 15.01 14.56
CA ALA A 107 -15.48 14.26 15.77
C ALA A 107 -14.12 13.54 15.66
N VAL A 108 -13.84 12.91 14.51
CA VAL A 108 -12.58 12.21 14.25
C VAL A 108 -11.43 13.22 14.15
N THR A 109 -11.60 14.29 13.38
CA THR A 109 -10.59 15.34 13.24
C THR A 109 -10.22 15.95 14.60
N SER A 110 -11.23 16.39 15.37
CA SER A 110 -11.01 16.98 16.71
C SER A 110 -10.33 16.00 17.66
N PHE A 111 -10.67 14.72 17.61
CA PHE A 111 -10.00 13.70 18.42
C PHE A 111 -8.50 13.63 18.10
N PHE A 112 -8.15 13.53 16.81
CA PHE A 112 -6.74 13.47 16.40
C PHE A 112 -5.99 14.79 16.68
N GLU A 113 -6.63 15.93 16.54
CA GLU A 113 -6.01 17.22 16.91
C GLU A 113 -5.72 17.30 18.42
N ILE A 114 -6.61 16.80 19.27
CA ILE A 114 -6.43 16.79 20.72
C ILE A 114 -5.24 15.91 21.09
N ILE A 115 -5.18 14.67 20.62
CA ILE A 115 -4.07 13.78 20.98
C ILE A 115 -2.73 14.20 20.37
N ASN A 116 -2.75 15.06 19.35
CA ASN A 116 -1.58 15.73 18.78
C ASN A 116 -1.30 17.12 19.40
N GLU A 117 -2.03 17.49 20.45
CA GLU A 117 -1.83 18.75 21.19
C GLU A 117 -2.07 20.02 20.37
N LYS A 118 -2.79 19.89 19.22
CA LYS A 118 -3.22 21.01 18.37
C LYS A 118 -4.52 21.66 18.86
N ALA A 119 -5.32 20.91 19.60
CA ALA A 119 -6.56 21.36 20.22
C ALA A 119 -6.67 20.87 21.67
N THR A 120 -7.54 21.50 22.47
CA THR A 120 -7.78 21.11 23.86
C THR A 120 -9.05 20.29 24.00
N ALA A 121 -9.03 19.27 24.85
CA ALA A 121 -10.24 18.58 25.28
C ALA A 121 -11.04 19.45 26.27
N ASP A 122 -12.35 19.24 26.31
CA ASP A 122 -13.20 19.91 27.33
C ASP A 122 -13.11 19.19 28.68
N TYR A 123 -12.88 17.88 28.63
CA TYR A 123 -12.69 17.03 29.81
C TYR A 123 -11.89 15.78 29.47
N GLY A 124 -11.31 15.16 30.53
CA GLY A 124 -10.51 13.96 30.38
C GLY A 124 -9.03 14.24 30.14
N LYS A 125 -8.26 13.21 30.02
CA LYS A 125 -6.82 13.32 29.76
C LYS A 125 -6.36 12.20 28.84
N PHE A 126 -5.20 12.41 28.25
CA PHE A 126 -4.49 11.38 27.50
C PHE A 126 -2.99 11.46 27.82
N GLU A 127 -2.32 10.34 27.66
CA GLU A 127 -0.90 10.22 27.92
C GLU A 127 -0.26 9.32 26.86
N TRP A 128 0.76 9.85 26.20
CA TRP A 128 1.61 9.08 25.30
C TRP A 128 2.72 8.37 26.07
N GLY A 129 3.08 7.18 25.65
CA GLY A 129 4.24 6.50 26.20
C GLY A 129 5.53 7.32 26.03
N THR A 130 6.41 7.27 27.02
CA THR A 130 7.64 8.11 27.09
C THR A 130 8.60 7.90 25.91
N THR A 131 8.52 6.75 25.22
CA THR A 131 9.40 6.41 24.10
C THR A 131 8.74 6.63 22.73
N ILE A 132 7.55 7.22 22.68
CA ILE A 132 6.77 7.34 21.46
C ILE A 132 7.16 8.60 20.68
N THR A 133 7.42 8.40 19.40
CA THR A 133 7.50 9.49 18.41
C THR A 133 6.23 9.41 17.58
N LYS A 134 5.48 10.50 17.52
CA LYS A 134 4.20 10.57 16.80
C LYS A 134 4.34 11.32 15.48
N ALA A 135 3.62 10.89 14.47
CA ALA A 135 3.41 11.62 13.22
C ALA A 135 1.91 11.77 12.99
N TYR A 136 1.52 12.90 12.46
CA TYR A 136 0.13 13.23 12.17
C TYR A 136 -0.02 13.68 10.73
N LEU A 137 -0.91 13.01 9.99
CA LEU A 137 -1.30 13.41 8.65
C LEU A 137 -2.67 14.09 8.74
N PRO A 138 -2.75 15.43 8.62
CA PRO A 138 -4.02 16.16 8.66
C PRO A 138 -4.81 15.94 7.37
N LEU A 139 -6.12 16.22 7.41
CA LEU A 139 -6.98 16.17 6.22
C LEU A 139 -6.59 17.24 5.19
N GLU A 140 -6.21 18.43 5.68
CA GLU A 140 -5.74 19.53 4.84
C GLU A 140 -4.24 19.67 4.98
N ASN A 141 -3.53 19.54 3.86
CA ASN A 141 -2.08 19.53 3.82
C ASN A 141 -1.47 20.82 3.22
N ASN A 142 -2.28 21.84 2.96
CA ASN A 142 -1.86 23.06 2.29
C ASN A 142 -0.73 23.78 3.02
N GLU A 143 -0.68 23.68 4.35
CA GLU A 143 0.38 24.29 5.16
C GLU A 143 1.78 23.74 4.89
N PHE A 144 1.86 22.52 4.37
CA PHE A 144 3.15 21.88 4.05
C PHE A 144 3.72 22.32 2.71
N PHE A 145 2.89 22.88 1.82
CA PHE A 145 3.30 23.29 0.49
C PHE A 145 3.40 24.82 0.43
N LYS A 146 4.62 25.31 0.37
CA LYS A 146 4.86 26.74 0.20
C LYS A 146 4.73 27.11 -1.27
N GLU A 147 4.12 28.26 -1.55
CA GLU A 147 4.02 28.79 -2.90
C GLU A 147 5.40 28.91 -3.56
N GLY A 148 5.50 28.52 -4.84
CA GLY A 148 6.72 28.58 -5.63
C GLY A 148 7.71 27.44 -5.42
N THR A 149 7.41 26.47 -4.58
CA THR A 149 8.27 25.28 -4.39
C THR A 149 7.75 24.13 -5.26
N SER A 150 8.64 23.52 -6.07
CA SER A 150 8.28 22.31 -6.82
C SER A 150 8.11 21.12 -5.87
N LEU A 151 7.33 20.10 -6.29
CA LEU A 151 7.18 18.86 -5.49
C LEU A 151 8.52 18.16 -5.26
N MET A 152 9.43 18.20 -6.25
CA MET A 152 10.76 17.62 -6.12
C MET A 152 11.58 18.34 -5.06
N ASP A 153 11.60 19.67 -5.08
CA ASP A 153 12.33 20.46 -4.09
C ASP A 153 11.73 20.32 -2.69
N TRP A 154 10.40 20.17 -2.62
CA TRP A 154 9.73 19.90 -1.37
C TRP A 154 10.11 18.52 -0.80
N LEU A 155 10.23 17.49 -1.63
CA LEU A 155 10.68 16.16 -1.21
C LEU A 155 12.15 16.16 -0.82
N ARG A 156 13.00 16.87 -1.55
CA ARG A 156 14.45 16.94 -1.30
C ARG A 156 14.81 17.43 0.09
N GLN A 157 14.00 18.29 0.71
CA GLN A 157 14.24 18.74 2.08
C GLN A 157 14.26 17.61 3.12
N TYR A 158 13.65 16.45 2.81
CA TYR A 158 13.59 15.26 3.68
C TYR A 158 14.66 14.22 3.36
N VAL A 159 15.42 14.42 2.29
CA VAL A 159 16.50 13.50 1.89
C VAL A 159 17.65 13.65 2.88
N PRO A 160 18.18 12.57 3.46
CA PRO A 160 19.35 12.62 4.33
C PRO A 160 20.56 13.18 3.59
N ALA A 161 21.38 13.98 4.27
CA ALA A 161 22.52 14.67 3.65
C ALA A 161 23.59 13.74 3.02
N HIS A 162 23.55 12.44 3.32
CA HIS A 162 24.47 11.44 2.76
C HIS A 162 23.93 10.78 1.47
N VAL A 163 22.69 11.06 1.09
CA VAL A 163 22.11 10.57 -0.17
C VAL A 163 22.42 11.60 -1.25
N THR A 164 23.04 11.14 -2.33
CA THR A 164 23.37 11.99 -3.49
C THR A 164 22.35 11.78 -4.60
N ASP A 165 22.25 12.74 -5.54
CA ASP A 165 21.38 12.63 -6.72
C ASP A 165 21.63 11.36 -7.56
N ALA A 166 22.79 10.72 -7.42
CA ALA A 166 23.13 9.46 -8.08
C ALA A 166 22.46 8.23 -7.42
N ASP A 167 21.99 8.36 -6.19
CA ASP A 167 21.33 7.31 -5.41
C ASP A 167 19.79 7.43 -5.47
N GLU A 168 19.27 8.46 -6.14
CA GLU A 168 17.83 8.59 -6.41
C GLU A 168 17.41 7.58 -7.50
N PRO A 169 16.35 6.80 -7.29
CA PRO A 169 15.86 5.78 -8.21
C PRO A 169 15.21 6.38 -9.47
#